data_7f08476c8ec1ec0200b40800c37c694d
#
_entry.id   7f08476c8ec1ec0200b40800c37c694d
#
_cell.length_a   1.000
_cell.length_b   1.000
_cell.length_c   1.000
_cell.angle_alpha   90.00
_cell.angle_beta   90.00
_cell.angle_gamma   90.00
#
_symmetry.space_group_name_H-M   'P 1'
#
loop_
_entity.id
_entity.type
_entity.pdbx_description
1 polymer ?
#
loop_
_entity_poly.entity_id
_entity_poly.type
_entity_poly.pdbx_seq_one_letter_code
_entity_poly.pdbx_strand_id
1 'polypeptide(L)'
;QSRGLGDVYKRQTIHYAIAKIFGPLLFGRGWCGYACWTAMVLDFLPYKTPQTERKKIGFVRYITFAIAFIFVAVLFLSHTRNLERIMFIAFIVGNILYYAIGIILAFLWKDNRAFCKYICPVTIFLKPMSYFSVFRVKCDKEKCISCGNCKRVCPMEVDVTDNSRKRENGTECILCMECVKACPKKAL
;
A
#
# COMPACT_ATOMS: atom_id res chain seq x y z
N GLN A 1 25.35 5.88 -28.66
CA GLN A 1 24.05 6.29 -28.05
C GLN A 1 23.43 5.24 -27.11
N SER A 2 23.74 3.95 -27.28
CA SER A 2 23.16 2.88 -26.43
C SER A 2 23.73 2.80 -25.00
N ARG A 3 24.91 3.30 -24.74
CA ARG A 3 25.55 3.26 -23.42
C ARG A 3 24.88 4.18 -22.39
N GLY A 4 24.43 5.36 -22.80
CA GLY A 4 23.78 6.32 -21.91
C GLY A 4 22.40 5.87 -21.40
N LEU A 5 21.60 5.22 -22.24
CA LEU A 5 20.29 4.67 -21.85
C LEU A 5 20.45 3.52 -20.84
N GLY A 6 21.44 2.62 -21.04
CA GLY A 6 21.71 1.53 -20.11
C GLY A 6 22.10 2.02 -18.69
N ASP A 7 22.85 3.11 -18.60
CA ASP A 7 23.25 3.69 -17.31
C ASP A 7 22.09 4.40 -16.61
N VAL A 8 21.20 5.05 -17.35
CA VAL A 8 19.96 5.64 -16.81
C VAL A 8 19.05 4.55 -16.25
N TYR A 9 18.85 3.45 -16.97
CA TYR A 9 18.04 2.31 -16.51
C TYR A 9 18.63 1.69 -15.23
N LYS A 10 19.94 1.47 -15.16
CA LYS A 10 20.60 0.95 -13.96
C LYS A 10 20.41 1.87 -12.74
N ARG A 11 20.58 3.17 -12.94
CA ARG A 11 20.39 4.16 -11.85
C ARG A 11 18.93 4.19 -11.38
N GLN A 12 17.96 4.19 -12.29
CA GLN A 12 16.54 4.13 -11.94
C GLN A 12 16.20 2.85 -11.19
N THR A 13 16.71 1.69 -11.62
CA THR A 13 16.47 0.40 -10.95
C THR A 13 17.03 0.41 -9.53
N ILE A 14 18.21 0.97 -9.31
CA ILE A 14 18.82 1.09 -7.99
C ILE A 14 17.98 2.00 -7.09
N HIS A 15 17.56 3.17 -7.58
CA HIS A 15 16.70 4.07 -6.81
C HIS A 15 15.36 3.42 -6.44
N TYR A 16 14.76 2.67 -7.37
CA TYR A 16 13.53 1.94 -7.13
C TYR A 16 13.72 0.83 -6.10
N ALA A 17 14.81 0.08 -6.18
CA ALA A 17 15.15 -0.97 -5.22
C ALA A 17 15.36 -0.38 -3.82
N ILE A 18 16.14 0.69 -3.71
CA ILE A 18 16.36 1.39 -2.43
C ILE A 18 15.03 1.90 -1.88
N ALA A 19 14.21 2.59 -2.67
CA ALA A 19 12.95 3.15 -2.23
C ALA A 19 11.93 2.08 -1.82
N LYS A 20 11.89 0.94 -2.51
CA LYS A 20 10.91 -0.13 -2.27
C LYS A 20 11.35 -1.16 -1.22
N ILE A 21 12.63 -1.29 -0.95
CA ILE A 21 13.18 -2.20 0.06
C ILE A 21 13.50 -1.44 1.35
N PHE A 22 14.35 -0.41 1.28
CA PHE A 22 14.77 0.34 2.46
C PHE A 22 13.74 1.36 2.94
N GLY A 23 12.99 2.00 2.02
CA GLY A 23 11.91 2.90 2.38
C GLY A 23 10.90 2.29 3.35
N PRO A 24 10.37 1.09 3.09
CA PRO A 24 9.45 0.42 4.01
C PRO A 24 10.05 0.03 5.36
N LEU A 25 11.35 -0.21 5.45
CA LEU A 25 12.03 -0.45 6.74
C LEU A 25 12.07 0.81 7.60
N LEU A 26 12.16 1.99 6.98
CA LEU A 26 12.13 3.25 7.69
C LEU A 26 10.69 3.71 7.97
N PHE A 27 9.89 3.84 6.92
CA PHE A 27 8.58 4.50 6.95
C PHE A 27 7.40 3.51 6.84
N GLY A 28 7.65 2.21 6.94
CA GLY A 28 6.61 1.21 6.77
C GLY A 28 5.91 1.34 5.41
N ARG A 29 4.58 1.44 5.42
CA ARG A 29 3.77 1.69 4.22
C ARG A 29 3.53 3.18 3.91
N GLY A 30 4.37 4.08 4.43
CA GLY A 30 4.27 5.52 4.17
C GLY A 30 4.26 5.85 2.67
N TRP A 31 5.00 5.10 1.85
CA TRP A 31 4.93 5.22 0.40
C TRP A 31 3.52 5.10 -0.16
N CYS A 32 2.69 4.19 0.39
CA CYS A 32 1.30 4.03 -0.02
C CYS A 32 0.42 5.22 0.38
N GLY A 33 0.83 6.00 1.36
CA GLY A 33 0.12 7.20 1.80
C GLY A 33 0.42 8.46 0.97
N TYR A 34 1.64 8.55 0.41
CA TYR A 34 2.10 9.82 -0.18
C TYR A 34 2.54 9.74 -1.64
N ALA A 35 3.02 8.60 -2.11
CA ALA A 35 3.66 8.50 -3.43
C ALA A 35 3.06 7.42 -4.35
N CYS A 36 2.04 6.69 -3.91
CA CYS A 36 1.40 5.67 -4.72
C CYS A 36 0.34 6.28 -5.64
N TRP A 37 0.54 6.18 -6.97
CA TRP A 37 -0.40 6.69 -7.97
C TRP A 37 -1.81 6.11 -7.83
N THR A 38 -1.92 4.81 -7.64
CA THR A 38 -3.22 4.14 -7.44
C THR A 38 -3.95 4.69 -6.21
N ALA A 39 -3.21 4.84 -5.11
CA ALA A 39 -3.76 5.39 -3.89
C ALA A 39 -4.21 6.85 -4.05
N MET A 40 -3.44 7.66 -4.78
CA MET A 40 -3.77 9.05 -5.06
C MET A 40 -5.11 9.16 -5.82
N VAL A 41 -5.31 8.35 -6.85
CA VAL A 41 -6.58 8.34 -7.61
C VAL A 41 -7.74 7.90 -6.74
N LEU A 42 -7.55 6.86 -5.92
CA LEU A 42 -8.61 6.37 -5.02
C LEU A 42 -8.95 7.35 -3.89
N ASP A 43 -8.03 8.23 -3.50
CA ASP A 43 -8.29 9.25 -2.47
C ASP A 43 -9.21 10.39 -2.94
N PHE A 44 -9.44 10.54 -4.24
CA PHE A 44 -10.48 11.44 -4.77
C PHE A 44 -11.91 10.92 -4.55
N LEU A 45 -12.08 9.64 -4.22
CA LEU A 45 -13.38 9.06 -3.95
C LEU A 45 -13.93 9.50 -2.58
N PRO A 46 -15.26 9.48 -2.38
CA PRO A 46 -15.92 10.08 -1.20
C PRO A 46 -15.72 9.29 0.11
N TYR A 47 -15.26 8.05 0.07
CA TYR A 47 -15.21 7.15 1.23
C TYR A 47 -13.82 7.11 1.88
N LYS A 48 -13.34 8.25 2.38
CA LYS A 48 -12.01 8.36 3.01
C LYS A 48 -11.85 7.51 4.27
N THR A 49 -12.93 7.37 5.02
CA THR A 49 -12.99 6.47 6.19
C THR A 49 -13.88 5.28 5.85
N PRO A 50 -13.45 4.04 6.17
CA PRO A 50 -14.23 2.86 5.89
C PRO A 50 -15.56 2.93 6.66
N GLN A 51 -16.67 2.67 5.96
CA GLN A 51 -18.01 2.65 6.56
C GLN A 51 -18.48 1.22 6.85
N THR A 52 -17.74 0.23 6.39
CA THR A 52 -18.02 -1.19 6.62
C THR A 52 -16.88 -1.83 7.41
N GLU A 53 -17.20 -2.84 8.20
CA GLU A 53 -16.20 -3.61 8.94
C GLU A 53 -15.20 -4.30 8.01
N ARG A 54 -13.97 -4.44 8.49
CA ARG A 54 -12.88 -5.07 7.74
C ARG A 54 -13.18 -6.54 7.46
N LYS A 55 -13.15 -6.91 6.18
CA LYS A 55 -13.38 -8.29 5.74
C LYS A 55 -12.11 -9.14 5.88
N LYS A 56 -12.28 -10.42 6.18
CA LYS A 56 -11.15 -11.38 6.31
C LYS A 56 -10.66 -11.95 4.97
N ILE A 57 -10.81 -11.22 3.87
CA ILE A 57 -10.41 -11.63 2.52
C ILE A 57 -9.03 -11.12 2.08
N GLY A 58 -8.21 -10.70 3.02
CA GLY A 58 -6.86 -10.21 2.73
C GLY A 58 -5.91 -11.22 2.09
N PHE A 59 -6.30 -12.51 2.00
CA PHE A 59 -5.52 -13.53 1.30
C PHE A 59 -5.54 -13.37 -0.23
N VAL A 60 -6.55 -12.69 -0.80
CA VAL A 60 -6.68 -12.44 -2.24
C VAL A 60 -5.45 -11.77 -2.81
N ARG A 61 -4.76 -10.92 -2.04
CA ARG A 61 -3.50 -10.29 -2.46
C ARG A 61 -2.40 -11.29 -2.81
N TYR A 62 -2.37 -12.45 -2.14
CA TYR A 62 -1.40 -13.51 -2.45
C TYR A 62 -1.73 -14.19 -3.78
N ILE A 63 -3.01 -14.37 -4.07
CA ILE A 63 -3.49 -14.92 -5.33
C ILE A 63 -3.16 -13.95 -6.48
N THR A 64 -3.48 -12.67 -6.34
CA THR A 64 -3.17 -11.66 -7.36
C THR A 64 -1.66 -11.54 -7.60
N PHE A 65 -0.86 -11.64 -6.55
CA PHE A 65 0.59 -11.67 -6.69
C PHE A 65 1.07 -12.91 -7.43
N ALA A 66 0.58 -14.11 -7.05
CA ALA A 66 0.96 -15.36 -7.69
C ALA A 66 0.61 -15.35 -9.19
N ILE A 67 -0.59 -14.90 -9.54
CA ILE A 67 -1.02 -14.77 -10.95
C ILE A 67 -0.10 -13.82 -11.72
N ALA A 68 0.17 -12.63 -11.17
CA ALA A 68 1.06 -11.66 -11.82
C ALA A 68 2.49 -12.19 -11.96
N PHE A 69 3.00 -12.86 -10.94
CA PHE A 69 4.34 -13.44 -10.93
C PHE A 69 4.47 -14.58 -11.97
N ILE A 70 3.51 -15.51 -11.98
CA ILE A 70 3.48 -16.62 -12.94
C ILE A 70 3.39 -16.08 -14.38
N PHE A 71 2.52 -15.09 -14.61
CA PHE A 71 2.37 -14.47 -15.93
C PHE A 71 3.70 -13.88 -16.43
N VAL A 72 4.38 -13.10 -15.59
CA VAL A 72 5.68 -12.52 -15.95
C VAL A 72 6.74 -13.60 -16.14
N ALA A 73 6.80 -14.60 -15.26
CA ALA A 73 7.76 -15.69 -15.34
C ALA A 73 7.59 -16.49 -16.64
N VAL A 74 6.35 -16.83 -17.01
CA VAL A 74 6.05 -17.55 -18.26
C VAL A 74 6.49 -16.73 -19.48
N LEU A 75 6.20 -15.42 -19.52
CA LEU A 75 6.64 -14.56 -20.61
C LEU A 75 8.17 -14.51 -20.75
N PHE A 76 8.85 -14.46 -19.62
CA PHE A 76 10.32 -14.42 -19.59
C PHE A 76 10.95 -15.73 -20.06
N LEU A 77 10.41 -16.86 -19.61
CA LEU A 77 10.90 -18.21 -19.97
C LEU A 77 10.58 -18.58 -21.42
N SER A 78 9.48 -18.04 -21.99
CA SER A 78 9.06 -18.33 -23.35
C SER A 78 9.90 -17.66 -24.43
N HIS A 79 10.96 -16.90 -24.08
CA HIS A 79 11.83 -16.17 -25.01
C HIS A 79 11.06 -15.45 -26.13
N THR A 80 9.95 -14.81 -25.78
CA THR A 80 9.04 -14.20 -26.76
C THR A 80 9.72 -13.06 -27.52
N ARG A 81 9.70 -13.09 -28.86
CA ARG A 81 10.39 -12.10 -29.74
C ARG A 81 10.02 -10.64 -29.48
N ASN A 82 8.80 -10.37 -29.01
CA ASN A 82 8.30 -9.00 -28.77
C ASN A 82 8.03 -8.73 -27.28
N LEU A 83 8.90 -9.23 -26.40
CA LEU A 83 8.72 -9.14 -24.94
C LEU A 83 8.45 -7.71 -24.46
N GLU A 84 9.21 -6.74 -24.95
CA GLU A 84 9.05 -5.32 -24.56
C GLU A 84 7.65 -4.78 -24.88
N ARG A 85 7.15 -5.06 -26.07
CA ARG A 85 5.82 -4.63 -26.50
C ARG A 85 4.71 -5.29 -25.69
N ILE A 86 4.84 -6.59 -25.44
CA ILE A 86 3.86 -7.35 -24.65
C ILE A 86 3.85 -6.85 -23.21
N MET A 87 5.03 -6.63 -22.61
CA MET A 87 5.15 -6.09 -21.26
C MET A 87 4.57 -4.67 -21.15
N PHE A 88 4.78 -3.83 -22.16
CA PHE A 88 4.20 -2.50 -22.21
C PHE A 88 2.67 -2.54 -22.26
N ILE A 89 2.09 -3.37 -23.14
CA ILE A 89 0.64 -3.53 -23.25
C ILE A 89 0.08 -4.11 -21.95
N ALA A 90 0.71 -5.15 -21.40
CA ALA A 90 0.30 -5.76 -20.14
C ALA A 90 0.35 -4.75 -18.98
N PHE A 91 1.34 -3.86 -18.95
CA PHE A 91 1.42 -2.78 -17.97
C PHE A 91 0.25 -1.80 -18.10
N ILE A 92 -0.08 -1.34 -19.29
CA ILE A 92 -1.21 -0.43 -19.52
C ILE A 92 -2.53 -1.09 -19.13
N VAL A 93 -2.79 -2.29 -19.66
CA VAL A 93 -4.02 -3.06 -19.37
C VAL A 93 -4.13 -3.37 -17.86
N GLY A 94 -3.03 -3.80 -17.25
CA GLY A 94 -2.98 -4.09 -15.82
C GLY A 94 -3.29 -2.87 -14.95
N ASN A 95 -2.78 -1.69 -15.30
CA ASN A 95 -3.10 -0.46 -14.58
C ASN A 95 -4.58 -0.08 -14.74
N ILE A 96 -5.13 -0.15 -15.95
CA ILE A 96 -6.55 0.13 -16.19
C ILE A 96 -7.42 -0.81 -15.35
N LEU A 97 -7.12 -2.11 -15.34
CA LEU A 97 -7.84 -3.09 -14.53
C LEU A 97 -7.72 -2.78 -13.02
N TYR A 98 -6.54 -2.40 -12.55
CA TYR A 98 -6.35 -2.05 -11.13
C TYR A 98 -7.16 -0.82 -10.73
N TYR A 99 -7.23 0.20 -11.58
CA TYR A 99 -8.07 1.36 -11.33
C TYR A 99 -9.56 1.00 -11.36
N ALA A 100 -10.00 0.25 -12.37
CA ALA A 100 -11.39 -0.17 -12.48
C ALA A 100 -11.83 -0.99 -11.26
N ILE A 101 -11.06 -2.02 -10.89
CA ILE A 101 -11.32 -2.84 -9.70
C ILE A 101 -11.29 -1.99 -8.44
N GLY A 102 -10.31 -1.09 -8.30
CA GLY A 102 -10.19 -0.21 -7.15
C GLY A 102 -11.40 0.70 -6.95
N ILE A 103 -11.88 1.31 -8.02
CA ILE A 103 -13.07 2.17 -8.00
C ILE A 103 -14.32 1.35 -7.68
N ILE A 104 -14.53 0.22 -8.35
CA ILE A 104 -15.69 -0.67 -8.09
C ILE A 104 -15.71 -1.09 -6.62
N LEU A 105 -14.59 -1.55 -6.07
CA LEU A 105 -14.51 -1.96 -4.68
C LEU A 105 -14.72 -0.81 -3.69
N ALA A 106 -14.26 0.38 -4.03
CA ALA A 106 -14.46 1.55 -3.18
C ALA A 106 -15.95 1.89 -3.04
N PHE A 107 -16.72 1.79 -4.13
CA PHE A 107 -18.17 2.01 -4.09
C PHE A 107 -18.93 0.84 -3.43
N LEU A 108 -18.56 -0.41 -3.73
CA LEU A 108 -19.22 -1.59 -3.15
C LEU A 108 -19.02 -1.69 -1.63
N TRP A 109 -17.83 -1.33 -1.14
CA TRP A 109 -17.50 -1.47 0.28
C TRP A 109 -17.41 -0.14 1.01
N LYS A 110 -17.74 0.96 0.34
CA LYS A 110 -17.67 2.32 0.89
C LYS A 110 -16.34 2.59 1.60
N ASP A 111 -15.26 2.21 0.94
CA ASP A 111 -13.90 2.28 1.45
C ASP A 111 -12.91 2.55 0.31
N ASN A 112 -12.36 3.76 0.24
CA ASN A 112 -11.39 4.15 -0.80
C ASN A 112 -10.13 3.28 -0.79
N ARG A 113 -9.79 2.68 0.34
CA ARG A 113 -8.59 1.84 0.51
C ARG A 113 -8.86 0.34 0.41
N ALA A 114 -10.07 -0.07 0.00
CA ALA A 114 -10.42 -1.48 -0.16
C ALA A 114 -9.45 -2.23 -1.06
N PHE A 115 -9.09 -1.67 -2.23
CA PHE A 115 -8.08 -2.26 -3.12
C PHE A 115 -6.74 -2.47 -2.40
N CYS A 116 -6.26 -1.46 -1.66
CA CYS A 116 -4.99 -1.50 -0.94
C CYS A 116 -4.99 -2.52 0.20
N LYS A 117 -6.16 -2.76 0.83
CA LYS A 117 -6.33 -3.71 1.92
C LYS A 117 -6.38 -5.16 1.45
N TYR A 118 -7.00 -5.43 0.29
CA TYR A 118 -7.39 -6.79 -0.08
C TYR A 118 -6.70 -7.33 -1.34
N ILE A 119 -6.43 -6.49 -2.34
CA ILE A 119 -6.00 -6.95 -3.67
C ILE A 119 -4.55 -6.59 -3.99
N CYS A 120 -4.07 -5.42 -3.59
CA CYS A 120 -2.78 -4.91 -4.02
C CYS A 120 -1.63 -5.90 -3.74
N PRO A 121 -0.95 -6.43 -4.79
CA PRO A 121 0.09 -7.45 -4.64
C PRO A 121 1.37 -6.89 -4.00
N VAL A 122 1.66 -5.61 -4.18
CA VAL A 122 2.86 -4.96 -3.62
C VAL A 122 2.88 -5.01 -2.09
N THR A 123 1.70 -5.07 -1.47
CA THR A 123 1.58 -5.13 -0.01
C THR A 123 2.17 -6.39 0.61
N ILE A 124 2.37 -7.46 -0.16
CA ILE A 124 3.01 -8.71 0.30
C ILE A 124 4.43 -8.42 0.79
N PHE A 125 5.18 -7.60 0.05
CA PHE A 125 6.54 -7.21 0.44
C PHE A 125 6.54 -6.10 1.49
N LEU A 126 5.62 -5.15 1.38
CA LEU A 126 5.59 -4.00 2.28
C LEU A 126 5.17 -4.35 3.71
N LYS A 127 4.30 -5.36 3.89
CA LYS A 127 3.82 -5.76 5.23
C LYS A 127 4.92 -6.27 6.16
N PRO A 128 5.73 -7.29 5.79
CA PRO A 128 6.80 -7.77 6.65
C PRO A 128 7.83 -6.66 6.94
N MET A 129 8.18 -5.83 5.95
CA MET A 129 9.10 -4.72 6.17
C MET A 129 8.51 -3.65 7.09
N SER A 130 7.22 -3.35 6.96
CA SER A 130 6.50 -2.41 7.83
C SER A 130 6.45 -2.86 9.29
N TYR A 131 6.51 -4.16 9.56
CA TYR A 131 6.61 -4.68 10.92
C TYR A 131 7.89 -4.21 11.63
N PHE A 132 8.99 -4.11 10.88
CA PHE A 132 10.28 -3.64 11.38
C PHE A 132 10.46 -2.13 11.26
N SER A 133 9.48 -1.38 10.77
CA SER A 133 9.63 0.06 10.52
C SER A 133 10.08 0.84 11.76
N VAL A 134 10.98 1.79 11.54
CA VAL A 134 11.52 2.69 12.57
C VAL A 134 10.48 3.76 12.90
N PHE A 135 9.97 4.44 11.86
CA PHE A 135 8.98 5.50 12.01
C PHE A 135 7.57 4.90 12.08
N ARG A 136 6.91 5.12 13.20
CA ARG A 136 5.53 4.69 13.42
C ARG A 136 4.84 5.62 14.41
N VAL A 137 3.55 5.78 14.26
CA VAL A 137 2.74 6.52 15.22
C VAL A 137 2.71 5.74 16.53
N LYS A 138 3.00 6.43 17.64
CA LYS A 138 2.94 5.90 19.02
C LYS A 138 1.95 6.75 19.82
N CYS A 139 1.31 6.13 20.80
CA CYS A 139 0.38 6.78 21.68
C CYS A 139 1.04 7.04 23.05
N ASP A 140 0.98 8.27 23.50
CA ASP A 140 1.29 8.65 24.88
C ASP A 140 0.09 8.26 25.76
N LYS A 141 0.26 7.20 26.55
CA LYS A 141 -0.83 6.64 27.37
C LYS A 141 -1.26 7.55 28.52
N GLU A 142 -0.39 8.43 28.99
CA GLU A 142 -0.71 9.37 30.05
C GLU A 142 -1.67 10.46 29.58
N LYS A 143 -1.55 10.88 28.32
CA LYS A 143 -2.42 11.89 27.71
C LYS A 143 -3.66 11.30 27.04
N CYS A 144 -3.66 9.98 26.80
CA CYS A 144 -4.71 9.32 26.06
C CYS A 144 -5.97 9.10 26.92
N ILE A 145 -7.08 9.72 26.51
CA ILE A 145 -8.39 9.58 27.17
C ILE A 145 -9.24 8.45 26.57
N SER A 146 -8.67 7.59 25.73
CA SER A 146 -9.33 6.42 25.11
C SER A 146 -10.65 6.76 24.36
N CYS A 147 -10.75 7.93 23.77
CA CYS A 147 -11.98 8.40 23.07
C CYS A 147 -12.29 7.68 21.76
N GLY A 148 -11.37 6.87 21.21
CA GLY A 148 -11.55 6.10 19.97
C GLY A 148 -11.51 6.90 18.65
N ASN A 149 -11.36 8.22 18.68
CA ASN A 149 -11.34 9.07 17.47
C ASN A 149 -10.27 8.64 16.47
N CYS A 150 -9.07 8.31 16.93
CA CYS A 150 -7.96 7.87 16.09
C CYS A 150 -8.29 6.59 15.29
N LYS A 151 -9.02 5.65 15.88
CA LYS A 151 -9.46 4.42 15.20
C LYS A 151 -10.54 4.74 14.16
N ARG A 152 -11.47 5.64 14.47
CA ARG A 152 -12.60 6.02 13.60
C ARG A 152 -12.15 6.71 12.32
N VAL A 153 -11.14 7.59 12.40
CA VAL A 153 -10.63 8.34 11.23
C VAL A 153 -9.57 7.56 10.44
N CYS A 154 -9.14 6.39 10.92
CA CYS A 154 -8.06 5.65 10.28
C CYS A 154 -8.54 4.94 9.00
N PRO A 155 -8.06 5.32 7.80
CA PRO A 155 -8.48 4.67 6.56
C PRO A 155 -8.02 3.21 6.46
N MET A 156 -7.03 2.81 7.26
CA MET A 156 -6.48 1.45 7.29
C MET A 156 -6.91 0.63 8.51
N GLU A 157 -7.77 1.20 9.37
CA GLU A 157 -8.30 0.54 10.58
C GLU A 157 -7.21 0.00 11.51
N VAL A 158 -6.13 0.80 11.68
CA VAL A 158 -5.02 0.45 12.57
C VAL A 158 -5.36 0.87 13.99
N ASP A 159 -5.13 -0.02 14.94
CA ASP A 159 -5.16 0.37 16.36
C ASP A 159 -3.86 1.08 16.73
N VAL A 160 -3.91 2.41 16.77
CA VAL A 160 -2.76 3.26 17.10
C VAL A 160 -2.60 3.48 18.62
N THR A 161 -3.55 3.05 19.42
CA THR A 161 -3.49 3.18 20.89
C THR A 161 -2.60 2.11 21.51
N ASP A 162 -2.45 0.96 20.84
CA ASP A 162 -1.47 -0.05 21.21
C ASP A 162 -0.10 0.28 20.60
N ASN A 163 0.90 0.44 21.47
CA ASN A 163 2.28 0.71 21.06
C ASN A 163 3.07 -0.53 20.67
N SER A 164 2.49 -1.72 20.79
CA SER A 164 3.17 -2.98 20.42
C SER A 164 3.40 -3.06 18.90
N ARG A 165 4.39 -3.84 18.47
CA ARG A 165 4.58 -4.14 17.04
C ARG A 165 3.50 -5.08 16.52
N LYS A 166 2.83 -5.84 17.39
CA LYS A 166 1.76 -6.78 17.05
C LYS A 166 0.37 -6.17 17.09
N ARG A 167 0.27 -4.83 17.27
CA ARG A 167 -1.02 -4.12 17.29
C ARG A 167 -1.90 -4.48 16.09
N GLU A 168 -3.20 -4.42 16.28
CA GLU A 168 -4.17 -4.74 15.24
C GLU A 168 -3.92 -3.90 13.99
N ASN A 169 -3.78 -4.54 12.84
CA ASN A 169 -3.48 -3.94 11.54
C ASN A 169 -2.23 -3.03 11.52
N GLY A 170 -1.31 -3.14 12.48
CA GLY A 170 -0.15 -2.26 12.61
C GLY A 170 0.72 -2.17 11.36
N THR A 171 0.90 -3.28 10.66
CA THR A 171 1.66 -3.36 9.40
C THR A 171 0.96 -2.71 8.20
N GLU A 172 -0.30 -2.30 8.36
CA GLU A 172 -1.07 -1.61 7.33
C GLU A 172 -1.00 -0.08 7.45
N CYS A 173 -0.34 0.46 8.49
CA CYS A 173 -0.23 1.90 8.69
C CYS A 173 0.49 2.59 7.52
N ILE A 174 -0.18 3.57 6.90
CA ILE A 174 0.32 4.35 5.77
C ILE A 174 0.88 5.72 6.17
N LEU A 175 1.02 5.98 7.47
CA LEU A 175 1.51 7.25 8.05
C LEU A 175 0.78 8.50 7.54
N CYS A 176 -0.50 8.43 7.22
CA CYS A 176 -1.27 9.57 6.71
C CYS A 176 -1.52 10.67 7.76
N MET A 177 -1.19 10.43 9.03
CA MET A 177 -1.30 11.36 10.16
C MET A 177 -2.73 11.83 10.50
N GLU A 178 -3.77 11.24 9.91
CA GLU A 178 -5.16 11.63 10.21
C GLU A 178 -5.54 11.35 11.67
N CYS A 179 -5.02 10.26 12.24
CA CYS A 179 -5.21 9.95 13.67
C CYS A 179 -4.56 11.00 14.59
N VAL A 180 -3.40 11.54 14.19
CA VAL A 180 -2.69 12.61 14.93
C VAL A 180 -3.50 13.90 14.89
N LYS A 181 -4.01 14.28 13.71
CA LYS A 181 -4.85 15.48 13.53
C LYS A 181 -6.16 15.38 14.32
N ALA A 182 -6.76 14.20 14.36
CA ALA A 182 -8.04 13.98 15.04
C ALA A 182 -7.91 13.82 16.56
N CYS A 183 -6.71 13.78 17.12
CA CYS A 183 -6.49 13.58 18.55
C CYS A 183 -6.69 14.88 19.35
N PRO A 184 -7.75 15.00 20.18
CA PRO A 184 -8.04 16.23 20.90
C PRO A 184 -7.00 16.55 21.99
N LYS A 185 -6.33 15.52 22.50
CA LYS A 185 -5.32 15.65 23.57
C LYS A 185 -3.88 15.59 23.06
N LYS A 186 -3.67 15.56 21.72
CA LYS A 186 -2.33 15.44 21.11
C LYS A 186 -1.48 14.31 21.72
N ALA A 187 -2.12 13.18 22.02
CA ALA A 187 -1.49 11.99 22.60
C ALA A 187 -0.80 11.10 21.56
N LEU A 188 -0.86 11.44 20.25
CA LEU A 188 -0.28 10.68 19.14
C LEU A 188 0.82 11.49 18.45
#